data_2fc6acc260d638cff995e168f43d61b3
#
_entry.id   2fc6acc260d638cff995e168f43d61b3
#
_cell.length_a   1.000
_cell.length_b   1.000
_cell.length_c   1.000
_cell.angle_alpha   90.00
_cell.angle_beta   90.00
_cell.angle_gamma   90.00
#
_symmetry.space_group_name_H-M   'P 1'
#
loop_
_entity.id
_entity.type
_entity.pdbx_description
1 polymer ?
#
loop_
_entity_poly.entity_id
_entity_poly.type
_entity_poly.pdbx_seq_one_letter_code
_entity_poly.pdbx_strand_id
1 'polypeptide(L)'
;MTSGTTLTRYINFVALILRADKGFYLVDWMYPAILESSSNVISGQPFGDSENLSPVWSDFQAKVAKLELSEDEEARLLNAGRDALVSQFKPAYKRFMATVERLAQSATGDDGVWRFPDGEAYYQRLLKWFTTTDLTVD
;
A
#
# COMPACT_ATOMS: atom_id res chain seq x y z
N MET A 1 2.64 -19.04 -9.10
CA MET A 1 1.31 -18.61 -8.59
C MET A 1 1.41 -17.27 -7.84
N THR A 2 2.00 -16.22 -8.43
CA THR A 2 2.21 -14.91 -7.76
C THR A 2 1.60 -13.73 -8.51
N SER A 3 0.94 -13.97 -9.63
CA SER A 3 0.35 -12.91 -10.47
C SER A 3 -0.88 -12.23 -9.84
N GLY A 4 -1.67 -12.94 -9.04
CA GLY A 4 -2.89 -12.40 -8.45
C GLY A 4 -2.67 -11.33 -7.39
N THR A 5 -1.65 -11.49 -6.54
CA THR A 5 -1.40 -10.58 -5.41
C THR A 5 -0.92 -9.19 -5.87
N THR A 6 -0.08 -9.15 -6.89
CA THR A 6 0.44 -7.87 -7.44
C THR A 6 -0.65 -7.09 -8.16
N LEU A 7 -1.47 -7.78 -8.96
CA LEU A 7 -2.59 -7.16 -9.67
C LEU A 7 -3.63 -6.61 -8.69
N THR A 8 -3.97 -7.36 -7.65
CA THR A 8 -4.91 -6.92 -6.60
C THR A 8 -4.40 -5.68 -5.87
N ARG A 9 -3.13 -5.61 -5.53
CA ARG A 9 -2.52 -4.43 -4.89
C ARG A 9 -2.54 -3.21 -5.82
N TYR A 10 -2.24 -3.40 -7.10
CA TYR A 10 -2.31 -2.33 -8.08
C TYR A 10 -3.75 -1.81 -8.26
N ILE A 11 -4.72 -2.71 -8.36
CA ILE A 11 -6.15 -2.35 -8.46
C ILE A 11 -6.60 -1.57 -7.22
N ASN A 12 -6.20 -1.99 -6.02
CA ASN A 12 -6.54 -1.29 -4.78
C ASN A 12 -5.93 0.12 -4.71
N PHE A 13 -4.70 0.29 -5.20
CA PHE A 13 -4.07 1.61 -5.25
C PHE A 13 -4.76 2.54 -6.25
N VAL A 14 -5.06 2.06 -7.45
CA VAL A 14 -5.82 2.81 -8.45
C VAL A 14 -7.21 3.15 -7.92
N ALA A 15 -7.88 2.21 -7.25
CA ALA A 15 -9.17 2.44 -6.63
C ALA A 15 -9.12 3.52 -5.54
N LEU A 16 -8.05 3.60 -4.75
CA LEU A 16 -7.87 4.66 -3.76
C LEU A 16 -7.81 6.05 -4.41
N ILE A 17 -7.04 6.19 -5.50
CA ILE A 17 -6.93 7.45 -6.24
C ILE A 17 -8.29 7.84 -6.86
N LEU A 18 -8.95 6.89 -7.55
CA LEU A 18 -10.24 7.15 -8.18
C LEU A 18 -11.35 7.48 -7.18
N ARG A 19 -11.27 6.97 -5.96
CA ARG A 19 -12.19 7.32 -4.87
C ARG A 19 -11.89 8.72 -4.34
N ALA A 20 -10.62 9.08 -4.18
CA ALA A 20 -10.21 10.41 -3.76
C ALA A 20 -10.69 11.50 -4.74
N ASP A 21 -10.61 11.26 -6.04
CA ASP A 21 -11.14 12.17 -7.08
C ASP A 21 -12.66 12.38 -6.96
N LYS A 22 -13.37 11.49 -6.29
CA LYS A 22 -14.80 11.58 -5.97
C LYS A 22 -15.09 12.07 -4.55
N GLY A 23 -14.08 12.56 -3.83
CA GLY A 23 -14.22 13.04 -2.46
C GLY A 23 -14.19 11.96 -1.37
N PHE A 24 -13.82 10.71 -1.70
CA PHE A 24 -13.67 9.63 -0.72
C PHE A 24 -12.23 9.53 -0.26
N TYR A 25 -11.89 10.17 0.84
CA TYR A 25 -10.57 10.13 1.47
C TYR A 25 -10.58 9.22 2.69
N LEU A 26 -9.42 8.69 3.05
CA LEU A 26 -9.21 8.10 4.37
C LEU A 26 -9.25 9.21 5.43
N VAL A 27 -9.47 8.86 6.68
CA VAL A 27 -9.34 9.79 7.79
C VAL A 27 -7.87 10.18 8.00
N ASP A 28 -7.60 11.40 8.44
CA ASP A 28 -6.26 12.00 8.50
C ASP A 28 -5.26 11.16 9.30
N TRP A 29 -5.67 10.60 10.43
CA TRP A 29 -4.81 9.79 11.32
C TRP A 29 -4.31 8.48 10.68
N MET A 30 -4.92 8.01 9.59
CA MET A 30 -4.48 6.79 8.90
C MET A 30 -3.24 7.02 8.02
N TYR A 31 -3.06 8.21 7.48
CA TYR A 31 -1.99 8.51 6.52
C TYR A 31 -0.58 8.38 7.12
N PRO A 32 -0.29 8.88 8.33
CA PRO A 32 1.02 8.69 8.95
C PRO A 32 1.42 7.22 9.08
N ALA A 33 0.51 6.36 9.52
CA ALA A 33 0.78 4.92 9.66
C ALA A 33 1.06 4.24 8.31
N ILE A 34 0.36 4.65 7.23
CA ILE A 34 0.62 4.15 5.87
C ILE A 34 2.00 4.59 5.40
N LEU A 35 2.38 5.85 5.62
CA LEU A 35 3.67 6.39 5.21
C LEU A 35 4.83 5.75 5.99
N GLU A 36 4.69 5.59 7.30
CA GLU A 36 5.68 4.91 8.14
C GLU A 36 5.87 3.46 7.70
N SER A 37 4.80 2.70 7.56
CA SER A 37 4.86 1.32 7.07
C SER A 37 5.50 1.23 5.69
N SER A 38 5.19 2.15 4.79
CA SER A 38 5.77 2.20 3.43
C SER A 38 7.26 2.56 3.45
N SER A 39 7.66 3.48 4.31
CA SER A 39 9.07 3.85 4.51
C SER A 39 9.87 2.66 5.02
N ASN A 40 9.33 1.89 5.97
CA ASN A 40 9.98 0.71 6.51
C ASN A 40 10.25 -0.36 5.44
N VAL A 41 9.36 -0.52 4.46
CA VAL A 41 9.54 -1.48 3.36
C VAL A 41 10.77 -1.17 2.49
N ILE A 42 11.08 0.11 2.29
CA ILE A 42 12.22 0.58 1.49
C ILE A 42 13.38 1.14 2.33
N SER A 43 13.44 0.77 3.61
CA SER A 43 14.55 1.07 4.51
C SER A 43 15.59 -0.06 4.50
N GLY A 44 16.84 0.25 4.91
CA GLY A 44 17.93 -0.74 4.94
C GLY A 44 18.50 -1.08 3.57
N GLN A 45 19.40 -2.06 3.52
CA GLN A 45 19.97 -2.54 2.26
C GLN A 45 18.94 -3.31 1.43
N PRO A 46 18.95 -3.21 0.12
CA PRO A 46 19.87 -2.43 -0.73
C PRO A 46 19.41 -0.98 -0.97
N PHE A 47 18.41 -0.48 -0.26
CA PHE A 47 17.80 0.83 -0.49
C PHE A 47 18.57 2.01 0.11
N GLY A 48 19.46 1.76 1.08
CA GLY A 48 20.27 2.77 1.77
C GLY A 48 21.53 2.17 2.36
N ASP A 49 22.32 3.02 3.03
CA ASP A 49 23.66 2.69 3.58
C ASP A 49 23.60 2.05 4.98
N SER A 50 22.43 1.72 5.48
CA SER A 50 22.24 1.04 6.76
C SER A 50 22.87 -0.36 6.72
N GLU A 51 23.43 -0.81 7.84
CA GLU A 51 23.90 -2.20 7.99
C GLU A 51 22.76 -3.21 8.01
N ASN A 52 21.55 -2.78 8.35
CA ASN A 52 20.39 -3.65 8.39
C ASN A 52 19.87 -3.96 6.97
N LEU A 53 19.45 -5.20 6.78
CA LEU A 53 18.78 -5.60 5.54
C LEU A 53 17.31 -5.14 5.56
N SER A 54 16.79 -4.72 4.42
CA SER A 54 15.35 -4.53 4.28
C SER A 54 14.62 -5.88 4.37
N PRO A 55 13.38 -5.90 4.87
CA PRO A 55 12.61 -7.14 4.95
C PRO A 55 12.44 -7.83 3.59
N VAL A 56 12.27 -7.04 2.51
CA VAL A 56 12.12 -7.55 1.14
C VAL A 56 13.41 -8.20 0.65
N TRP A 57 14.55 -7.57 0.93
CA TRP A 57 15.85 -8.10 0.50
C TRP A 57 16.24 -9.36 1.28
N SER A 58 16.04 -9.34 2.59
CA SER A 58 16.28 -10.51 3.47
C SER A 58 15.44 -11.72 3.03
N ASP A 59 14.14 -11.52 2.77
CA ASP A 59 13.26 -12.59 2.29
C ASP A 59 13.67 -13.12 0.92
N PHE A 60 14.09 -12.23 0.01
CA PHE A 60 14.58 -12.62 -1.32
C PHE A 60 15.86 -13.47 -1.22
N GLN A 61 16.86 -13.02 -0.44
CA GLN A 61 18.10 -13.79 -0.21
C GLN A 61 17.81 -15.17 0.38
N ALA A 62 16.94 -15.23 1.39
CA ALA A 62 16.56 -16.50 2.01
C ALA A 62 15.86 -17.47 1.05
N LYS A 63 15.11 -16.95 0.08
CA LYS A 63 14.47 -17.75 -0.96
C LYS A 63 15.46 -18.24 -2.01
N VAL A 64 16.40 -17.39 -2.42
CA VAL A 64 17.45 -17.76 -3.39
C VAL A 64 18.35 -18.85 -2.81
N ALA A 65 18.77 -18.72 -1.54
CA ALA A 65 19.60 -19.72 -0.87
C ALA A 65 18.96 -21.13 -0.82
N LYS A 66 17.64 -21.23 -0.87
CA LYS A 66 16.92 -22.51 -0.88
C LYS A 66 16.90 -23.20 -2.26
N LEU A 67 17.36 -22.53 -3.31
CA LEU A 67 17.33 -23.07 -4.67
C LEU A 67 18.53 -23.98 -4.98
N GLU A 68 19.54 -24.03 -4.06
CA GLU A 68 20.74 -24.85 -4.20
C GLU A 68 21.44 -24.66 -5.57
N LEU A 69 21.54 -23.41 -6.00
CA LEU A 69 22.15 -23.01 -7.27
C LEU A 69 23.68 -23.09 -7.21
N SER A 70 24.32 -23.05 -8.38
CA SER A 70 25.77 -22.79 -8.43
C SER A 70 26.08 -21.37 -7.93
N GLU A 71 27.30 -21.14 -7.43
CA GLU A 71 27.74 -19.83 -6.90
C GLU A 71 27.56 -18.71 -7.94
N ASP A 72 27.84 -18.98 -9.23
CA ASP A 72 27.70 -18.01 -10.31
C ASP A 72 26.22 -17.67 -10.57
N GLU A 73 25.33 -18.66 -10.54
CA GLU A 73 23.89 -18.46 -10.74
C GLU A 73 23.27 -17.73 -9.57
N GLU A 74 23.65 -18.09 -8.34
CA GLU A 74 23.22 -17.40 -7.12
C GLU A 74 23.63 -15.93 -7.15
N ALA A 75 24.90 -15.65 -7.42
CA ALA A 75 25.41 -14.27 -7.50
C ALA A 75 24.71 -13.46 -8.58
N ARG A 76 24.46 -14.06 -9.77
CA ARG A 76 23.74 -13.42 -10.86
C ARG A 76 22.29 -13.07 -10.45
N LEU A 77 21.61 -13.98 -9.78
CA LEU A 77 20.22 -13.79 -9.36
C LEU A 77 20.11 -12.73 -8.25
N LEU A 78 21.03 -12.75 -7.27
CA LEU A 78 21.09 -11.74 -6.23
C LEU A 78 21.39 -10.35 -6.78
N ASN A 79 22.33 -10.23 -7.72
CA ASN A 79 22.61 -8.93 -8.36
C ASN A 79 21.42 -8.41 -9.16
N ALA A 80 20.78 -9.25 -9.95
CA ALA A 80 19.58 -8.87 -10.71
C ALA A 80 18.42 -8.45 -9.77
N GLY A 81 18.24 -9.15 -8.66
CA GLY A 81 17.25 -8.80 -7.64
C GLY A 81 17.54 -7.46 -6.98
N ARG A 82 18.81 -7.22 -6.61
CA ARG A 82 19.26 -5.93 -6.06
C ARG A 82 18.98 -4.79 -7.03
N ASP A 83 19.38 -4.94 -8.29
CA ASP A 83 19.18 -3.92 -9.32
C ASP A 83 17.70 -3.61 -9.53
N ALA A 84 16.84 -4.62 -9.58
CA ALA A 84 15.40 -4.44 -9.69
C ALA A 84 14.81 -3.71 -8.46
N LEU A 85 15.26 -4.04 -7.26
CA LEU A 85 14.82 -3.37 -6.04
C LEU A 85 15.21 -1.88 -6.03
N VAL A 86 16.43 -1.56 -6.41
CA VAL A 86 16.94 -0.18 -6.38
C VAL A 86 16.38 0.66 -7.53
N SER A 87 16.36 0.10 -8.75
CA SER A 87 16.04 0.87 -9.97
C SER A 87 14.54 0.92 -10.29
N GLN A 88 13.74 -0.04 -9.81
CA GLN A 88 12.33 -0.12 -10.14
C GLN A 88 11.43 -0.04 -8.90
N PHE A 89 11.68 -0.90 -7.92
CA PHE A 89 10.83 -1.01 -6.73
C PHE A 89 10.88 0.24 -5.85
N LYS A 90 12.08 0.71 -5.49
CA LYS A 90 12.26 1.92 -4.67
C LYS A 90 11.61 3.17 -5.30
N PRO A 91 11.82 3.48 -6.60
CA PRO A 91 11.14 4.60 -7.23
C PRO A 91 9.61 4.45 -7.27
N ALA A 92 9.10 3.23 -7.47
CA ALA A 92 7.66 2.97 -7.45
C ALA A 92 7.07 3.24 -6.05
N TYR A 93 7.73 2.79 -4.99
CA TYR A 93 7.32 3.07 -3.61
C TYR A 93 7.37 4.55 -3.26
N LYS A 94 8.41 5.27 -3.70
CA LYS A 94 8.48 6.73 -3.53
C LYS A 94 7.32 7.46 -4.22
N ARG A 95 6.94 7.05 -5.43
CA ARG A 95 5.75 7.61 -6.11
C ARG A 95 4.46 7.29 -5.36
N PHE A 96 4.34 6.09 -4.81
CA PHE A 96 3.21 5.70 -3.96
C PHE A 96 3.12 6.61 -2.72
N MET A 97 4.23 6.78 -1.98
CA MET A 97 4.29 7.64 -0.79
C MET A 97 3.94 9.09 -1.12
N ALA A 98 4.50 9.65 -2.18
CA ALA A 98 4.16 11.01 -2.63
C ALA A 98 2.66 11.16 -2.97
N THR A 99 2.03 10.12 -3.51
CA THR A 99 0.58 10.13 -3.74
C THR A 99 -0.20 10.09 -2.43
N VAL A 100 0.21 9.26 -1.48
CA VAL A 100 -0.39 9.19 -0.14
C VAL A 100 -0.26 10.54 0.59
N GLU A 101 0.92 11.16 0.55
CA GLU A 101 1.15 12.50 1.11
C GLU A 101 0.23 13.56 0.48
N ARG A 102 0.07 13.55 -0.83
CA ARG A 102 -0.85 14.45 -1.53
C ARG A 102 -2.30 14.23 -1.10
N LEU A 103 -2.74 12.98 -0.96
CA LEU A 103 -4.10 12.66 -0.51
C LEU A 103 -4.33 13.06 0.95
N ALA A 104 -3.32 12.95 1.79
CA ALA A 104 -3.37 13.39 3.20
C ALA A 104 -3.68 14.88 3.35
N GLN A 105 -3.26 15.72 2.39
CA GLN A 105 -3.53 17.16 2.42
C GLN A 105 -5.03 17.50 2.27
N SER A 106 -5.81 16.59 1.69
CA SER A 106 -7.26 16.75 1.52
C SER A 106 -8.06 15.96 2.57
N ALA A 107 -7.38 15.24 3.43
CA ALA A 107 -8.01 14.47 4.49
C ALA A 107 -8.48 15.38 5.63
N THR A 108 -9.52 14.96 6.31
CA THR A 108 -10.07 15.65 7.49
C THR A 108 -10.10 14.70 8.68
N GLY A 109 -10.11 15.24 9.88
CA GLY A 109 -10.31 14.46 11.11
C GLY A 109 -11.73 13.95 11.32
N ASP A 110 -12.65 14.33 10.43
CA ASP A 110 -14.02 13.85 10.45
C ASP A 110 -14.07 12.41 9.89
N ASP A 111 -14.41 11.45 10.72
CA ASP A 111 -14.45 10.02 10.41
C ASP A 111 -15.87 9.49 10.14
N GLY A 112 -16.89 10.35 10.24
CA GLY A 112 -18.27 9.99 9.96
C GLY A 112 -18.55 9.80 8.46
N VAL A 113 -19.52 8.94 8.15
CA VAL A 113 -19.94 8.69 6.75
C VAL A 113 -20.60 9.90 6.11
N TRP A 114 -21.14 10.82 6.90
CA TRP A 114 -21.77 12.09 6.45
C TRP A 114 -20.81 13.01 5.69
N ARG A 115 -19.50 12.87 5.89
CA ARG A 115 -18.48 13.62 5.13
C ARG A 115 -18.38 13.23 3.67
N PHE A 116 -18.89 12.04 3.28
CA PHE A 116 -18.84 11.59 1.91
C PHE A 116 -19.97 12.19 1.07
N PRO A 117 -19.75 12.40 -0.23
CA PRO A 117 -20.87 12.61 -1.15
C PRO A 117 -21.87 11.48 -0.97
N ASP A 118 -23.13 11.76 -0.88
CA ASP A 118 -24.19 10.76 -0.63
C ASP A 118 -24.04 9.94 0.67
N GLY A 119 -23.32 10.45 1.67
CA GLY A 119 -23.05 9.77 2.94
C GLY A 119 -24.31 9.34 3.69
N GLU A 120 -25.34 10.21 3.71
CA GLU A 120 -26.64 9.91 4.29
C GLU A 120 -27.33 8.73 3.59
N ALA A 121 -27.41 8.76 2.27
CA ALA A 121 -28.01 7.68 1.49
C ALA A 121 -27.24 6.35 1.66
N TYR A 122 -25.92 6.43 1.76
CA TYR A 122 -25.07 5.27 2.05
C TYR A 122 -25.37 4.70 3.44
N TYR A 123 -25.45 5.55 4.48
CA TYR A 123 -25.75 5.12 5.84
C TYR A 123 -27.14 4.51 5.96
N GLN A 124 -28.15 5.14 5.35
CA GLN A 124 -29.51 4.62 5.29
C GLN A 124 -29.57 3.23 4.66
N ARG A 125 -28.81 3.01 3.58
CA ARG A 125 -28.71 1.70 2.93
C ARG A 125 -28.06 0.65 3.83
N LEU A 126 -27.00 1.02 4.57
CA LEU A 126 -26.34 0.14 5.55
C LEU A 126 -27.31 -0.22 6.69
N LEU A 127 -28.02 0.77 7.24
CA LEU A 127 -28.98 0.57 8.29
C LEU A 127 -30.03 -0.48 7.89
N LYS A 128 -30.64 -0.31 6.71
CA LYS A 128 -31.59 -1.27 6.13
C LYS A 128 -30.96 -2.66 5.93
N TRP A 129 -29.73 -2.72 5.45
CA TRP A 129 -29.02 -3.99 5.22
C TRP A 129 -28.76 -4.76 6.50
N PHE A 130 -28.28 -4.09 7.55
CA PHE A 130 -27.90 -4.75 8.81
C PHE A 130 -29.08 -5.01 9.73
N THR A 131 -30.11 -4.16 9.72
CA THR A 131 -31.27 -4.31 10.60
C THR A 131 -32.44 -5.01 9.94
N THR A 132 -32.43 -5.15 8.61
CA THR A 132 -33.57 -5.67 7.82
C THR A 132 -34.86 -4.92 8.05
N THR A 133 -34.77 -3.66 8.50
CA THR A 133 -35.91 -2.78 8.79
C THR A 133 -35.88 -1.55 7.88
N ASP A 134 -36.98 -0.81 7.84
CA ASP A 134 -37.08 0.49 7.14
C ASP A 134 -36.90 1.67 8.12
N LEU A 135 -36.10 1.50 9.17
CA LEU A 135 -35.74 2.58 10.08
C LEU A 135 -34.99 3.69 9.32
N THR A 136 -35.30 4.93 9.70
CA THR A 136 -34.61 6.15 9.23
C THR A 136 -33.57 6.60 10.21
N VAL A 137 -32.73 7.52 9.79
CA VAL A 137 -31.61 8.07 10.58
C VAL A 137 -32.05 9.22 11.48
N ASP A 138 -33.32 9.63 11.43
CA ASP A 138 -33.88 10.77 12.19
C ASP A 138 -34.07 10.44 13.67
#